data_7443bf9a8ff06bd31421e87f5e07f053
#
_entry.id   7443bf9a8ff06bd31421e87f5e07f053
#
_cell.length_a   1.000
_cell.length_b   1.000
_cell.length_c   1.000
_cell.angle_alpha   90.00
_cell.angle_beta   90.00
_cell.angle_gamma   90.00
#
_symmetry.space_group_name_H-M   'P 1'
#
loop_
_entity.id
_entity.type
_entity.pdbx_description
1 polymer ?
#
loop_
_entity_poly.entity_id
_entity_poly.type
_entity_poly.pdbx_seq_one_letter_code
_entity_poly.pdbx_strand_id
1 'polypeptide(L)'
;MEIDLDQEEAFRVTPSGLDYALKCKRCLWLSHKGIKHDTFFPPIFNAFDLIQKKFLSTQPVRLMSKNLPDGRIMTELNGFVGSEVLKDKKERPFVIRGKTDVVIEFTSQPKKYGIIDLKTTNINPSKVHNYRMQLESYATIFQNPKPAKKRHSKFHRRSR
;
A
#
# COMPACT_ATOMS: atom_id res chain seq x y z
N MET A 1 -8.27 23.96 -18.69
CA MET A 1 -7.46 24.42 -17.54
C MET A 1 -7.58 23.35 -16.48
N GLU A 2 -6.70 22.32 -16.55
CA GLU A 2 -6.65 21.26 -15.53
C GLU A 2 -6.09 21.90 -14.26
N ILE A 3 -6.92 21.99 -13.25
CA ILE A 3 -6.49 22.35 -11.90
C ILE A 3 -5.75 21.14 -11.37
N ASP A 4 -4.43 21.20 -11.35
CA ASP A 4 -3.57 20.27 -10.63
C ASP A 4 -3.85 20.49 -9.13
N LEU A 5 -4.90 19.79 -8.66
CA LEU A 5 -5.26 19.81 -7.24
C LEU A 5 -4.07 19.23 -6.47
N ASP A 6 -3.35 20.12 -5.81
CA ASP A 6 -2.19 19.78 -5.02
C ASP A 6 -2.56 18.65 -4.05
N GLN A 7 -1.79 17.55 -4.07
CA GLN A 7 -2.01 16.40 -3.17
C GLN A 7 -1.99 16.81 -1.68
N GLU A 8 -1.63 18.04 -1.36
CA GLU A 8 -1.62 18.58 0.00
C GLU A 8 -3.04 18.86 0.52
N GLU A 9 -3.99 19.18 -0.36
CA GLU A 9 -5.40 19.46 0.03
C GLU A 9 -6.27 18.18 0.04
N ALA A 10 -5.84 17.10 -0.61
CA ALA A 10 -6.61 15.86 -0.65
C ALA A 10 -6.58 15.13 0.69
N PHE A 11 -7.73 14.64 1.12
CA PHE A 11 -7.86 13.84 2.34
C PHE A 11 -7.03 12.56 2.23
N ARG A 12 -6.11 12.33 3.16
CA ARG A 12 -5.24 11.14 3.14
C ARG A 12 -5.85 10.00 3.93
N VAL A 13 -6.01 8.86 3.28
CA VAL A 13 -6.42 7.61 3.93
C VAL A 13 -5.35 6.54 3.77
N THR A 14 -5.29 5.63 4.73
CA THR A 14 -4.43 4.45 4.65
C THR A 14 -5.28 3.19 4.54
N PRO A 15 -4.78 2.11 3.91
CA PRO A 15 -5.50 0.84 3.84
C PRO A 15 -5.96 0.33 5.20
N SER A 16 -5.11 0.37 6.21
CA SER A 16 -5.48 0.04 7.59
C SER A 16 -6.44 1.05 8.23
N GLY A 17 -6.33 2.34 7.89
CA GLY A 17 -7.24 3.38 8.34
C GLY A 17 -8.66 3.20 7.81
N LEU A 18 -8.81 2.73 6.57
CA LEU A 18 -10.11 2.39 6.00
C LEU A 18 -10.76 1.20 6.71
N ASP A 19 -9.98 0.22 7.12
CA ASP A 19 -10.48 -0.88 7.97
C ASP A 19 -10.98 -0.36 9.33
N TYR A 20 -10.29 0.61 9.91
CA TYR A 20 -10.77 1.32 11.09
C TYR A 20 -12.09 2.06 10.86
N ALA A 21 -12.30 2.65 9.68
CA ALA A 21 -13.54 3.35 9.36
C ALA A 21 -14.76 2.44 9.43
N LEU A 22 -14.61 1.17 9.07
CA LEU A 22 -15.69 0.18 9.17
C LEU A 22 -16.05 -0.14 10.63
N LYS A 23 -15.07 -0.10 11.52
CA LYS A 23 -15.22 -0.44 12.94
C LYS A 23 -15.56 0.77 13.80
N CYS A 24 -14.93 1.92 13.53
CA CYS A 24 -15.03 3.12 14.34
C CYS A 24 -14.75 4.39 13.53
N LYS A 25 -15.79 4.98 12.95
CA LYS A 25 -15.68 6.24 12.18
C LYS A 25 -15.08 7.40 12.99
N ARG A 26 -15.40 7.47 14.30
CA ARG A 26 -14.83 8.47 15.21
C ARG A 26 -13.32 8.28 15.36
N CYS A 27 -12.84 7.03 15.47
CA CYS A 27 -11.41 6.75 15.61
C CYS A 27 -10.64 7.18 14.33
N LEU A 28 -11.20 6.95 13.15
CA LEU A 28 -10.62 7.43 11.91
C LEU A 28 -10.52 8.96 11.88
N TRP A 29 -11.61 9.65 12.27
CA TRP A 29 -11.63 11.11 12.29
C TRP A 29 -10.61 11.69 13.29
N LEU A 30 -10.51 11.13 14.50
CA LEU A 30 -9.52 11.54 15.49
C LEU A 30 -8.09 11.32 14.99
N SER A 31 -7.82 10.16 14.39
CA SER A 31 -6.52 9.86 13.78
C SER A 31 -6.15 10.89 12.70
N HIS A 32 -7.13 11.30 11.88
CA HIS A 32 -6.92 12.33 10.87
C HIS A 32 -6.61 13.71 11.48
N LYS A 33 -7.16 14.00 12.66
CA LYS A 33 -6.84 15.22 13.44
C LYS A 33 -5.52 15.11 14.21
N GLY A 34 -4.71 14.06 13.96
CA GLY A 34 -3.45 13.84 14.64
C GLY A 34 -3.58 13.24 16.05
N ILE A 35 -4.80 13.00 16.52
CA ILE A 35 -5.06 12.36 17.81
C ILE A 35 -4.94 10.85 17.60
N LYS A 36 -3.82 10.30 18.02
CA LYS A 36 -3.55 8.86 17.93
C LYS A 36 -3.87 8.18 19.25
N HIS A 37 -4.39 6.97 19.15
CA HIS A 37 -4.48 6.10 20.31
C HIS A 37 -3.07 5.56 20.62
N ASP A 38 -2.61 5.73 21.86
CA ASP A 38 -1.34 5.14 22.30
C ASP A 38 -1.50 3.63 22.39
N THR A 39 -1.06 2.95 21.34
CA THR A 39 -0.95 1.49 21.34
C THR A 39 0.50 1.12 21.57
N PHE A 40 0.77 0.41 22.63
CA PHE A 40 2.09 -0.21 22.81
C PHE A 40 2.28 -1.28 21.73
N PHE A 41 3.21 -1.02 20.83
CA PHE A 41 3.60 -1.98 19.80
C PHE A 41 4.98 -2.53 20.13
N PRO A 42 5.10 -3.78 20.62
CA PRO A 42 6.39 -4.35 20.99
C PRO A 42 7.39 -4.33 19.83
N PRO A 43 8.64 -3.88 20.04
CA PRO A 43 9.66 -3.78 18.98
C PRO A 43 9.93 -5.08 18.22
N ILE A 44 9.69 -6.21 18.85
CA ILE A 44 9.86 -7.55 18.25
C ILE A 44 9.03 -7.73 16.99
N PHE A 45 7.84 -7.11 16.88
CA PHE A 45 7.01 -7.22 15.69
C PHE A 45 7.64 -6.54 14.49
N ASN A 46 8.32 -5.40 14.70
CA ASN A 46 9.06 -4.74 13.63
C ASN A 46 10.24 -5.58 13.14
N ALA A 47 10.99 -6.19 14.06
CA ALA A 47 12.09 -7.08 13.72
C ALA A 47 11.59 -8.30 12.94
N PHE A 48 10.46 -8.88 13.36
CA PHE A 48 9.85 -10.03 12.70
C PHE A 48 9.39 -9.69 11.28
N ASP A 49 8.71 -8.54 11.09
CA ASP A 49 8.29 -8.03 9.79
C ASP A 49 9.48 -7.87 8.82
N LEU A 50 10.59 -7.29 9.30
CA LEU A 50 11.80 -7.12 8.50
C LEU A 50 12.42 -8.46 8.08
N ILE A 51 12.51 -9.41 9.00
CA ILE A 51 13.06 -10.76 8.73
C ILE A 51 12.19 -11.48 7.71
N GLN A 52 10.86 -11.47 7.88
CA GLN A 52 9.93 -12.09 6.94
C GLN A 52 10.06 -11.50 5.54
N LYS A 53 10.05 -10.18 5.40
CA LYS A 53 10.18 -9.50 4.12
C LYS A 53 11.52 -9.81 3.45
N LYS A 54 12.62 -9.77 4.20
CA LYS A 54 13.95 -10.12 3.69
C LYS A 54 14.01 -11.57 3.23
N PHE A 55 13.47 -12.50 3.99
CA PHE A 55 13.42 -13.91 3.61
C PHE A 55 12.61 -14.11 2.34
N LEU A 56 11.37 -13.59 2.30
CA LEU A 56 10.48 -13.78 1.16
C LEU A 56 11.01 -13.14 -0.12
N SER A 57 11.74 -12.02 -0.03
CA SER A 57 12.29 -11.33 -1.21
C SER A 57 13.30 -12.16 -2.01
N THR A 58 13.87 -13.20 -1.40
CA THR A 58 14.84 -14.10 -2.03
C THR A 58 14.23 -15.44 -2.46
N GLN A 59 12.94 -15.68 -2.16
CA GLN A 59 12.32 -16.98 -2.39
C GLN A 59 11.49 -17.01 -3.67
N PRO A 60 11.31 -18.19 -4.28
CA PRO A 60 10.37 -18.34 -5.38
C PRO A 60 8.93 -18.16 -4.90
N VAL A 61 8.09 -17.57 -5.75
CA VAL A 61 6.67 -17.28 -5.43
C VAL A 61 5.91 -18.53 -4.96
N ARG A 62 6.24 -19.69 -5.52
CA ARG A 62 5.61 -20.97 -5.15
C ARG A 62 5.86 -21.39 -3.70
N LEU A 63 6.88 -20.83 -3.03
CA LEU A 63 7.09 -21.08 -1.60
C LEU A 63 5.97 -20.47 -0.76
N MET A 64 5.39 -19.35 -1.20
CA MET A 64 4.28 -18.72 -0.48
C MET A 64 2.99 -19.51 -0.61
N SER A 65 2.73 -20.06 -1.80
CA SER A 65 1.62 -20.98 -2.03
C SER A 65 1.85 -21.75 -3.34
N LYS A 66 1.64 -23.06 -3.31
CA LYS A 66 1.71 -23.93 -4.51
C LYS A 66 0.67 -23.55 -5.57
N ASN A 67 -0.40 -22.86 -5.16
CA ASN A 67 -1.49 -22.45 -6.05
C ASN A 67 -1.24 -21.11 -6.74
N LEU A 68 -0.15 -20.41 -6.38
CA LEU A 68 0.21 -19.17 -7.07
C LEU A 68 0.90 -19.48 -8.39
N PRO A 69 0.60 -18.72 -9.46
CA PRO A 69 1.36 -18.80 -10.70
C PRO A 69 2.83 -18.41 -10.49
N ASP A 70 3.68 -18.81 -11.41
CA ASP A 70 5.08 -18.38 -11.40
C ASP A 70 5.19 -16.87 -11.56
N GLY A 71 6.17 -16.29 -10.89
CA GLY A 71 6.34 -14.86 -10.88
C GLY A 71 7.61 -14.43 -10.15
N ARG A 72 7.80 -13.13 -10.10
CA ARG A 72 8.91 -12.45 -9.46
C ARG A 72 8.41 -11.56 -8.33
N ILE A 73 9.08 -11.59 -7.19
CA ILE A 73 8.80 -10.65 -6.09
C ILE A 73 9.44 -9.30 -6.46
N MET A 74 8.63 -8.25 -6.42
CA MET A 74 9.03 -6.90 -6.76
C MET A 74 9.50 -6.17 -5.51
N THR A 75 10.78 -6.36 -5.15
CA THR A 75 11.37 -5.73 -3.95
C THR A 75 11.38 -4.21 -4.02
N GLU A 76 11.41 -3.64 -5.22
CA GLU A 76 11.33 -2.20 -5.49
C GLU A 76 9.99 -1.57 -5.10
N LEU A 77 8.94 -2.37 -4.99
CA LEU A 77 7.60 -1.95 -4.55
C LEU A 77 7.30 -2.28 -3.08
N ASN A 78 8.25 -2.90 -2.37
CA ASN A 78 8.14 -3.17 -0.93
C ASN A 78 8.36 -1.86 -0.13
N GLY A 79 7.42 -0.94 -0.23
CA GLY A 79 7.56 0.37 0.37
C GLY A 79 6.28 1.18 0.34
N PHE A 80 6.42 2.49 0.53
CA PHE A 80 5.28 3.38 0.45
C PHE A 80 4.81 3.54 -0.98
N VAL A 81 3.55 3.20 -1.20
CA VAL A 81 2.82 3.39 -2.45
C VAL A 81 1.66 4.36 -2.23
N GLY A 82 1.26 5.06 -3.28
CA GLY A 82 0.15 6.01 -3.22
C GLY A 82 -0.63 6.06 -4.51
N SER A 83 -1.92 6.37 -4.40
CA SER A 83 -2.76 6.64 -5.56
C SER A 83 -2.55 8.06 -6.09
N GLU A 84 -2.99 8.32 -7.30
CA GLU A 84 -3.35 9.65 -7.75
C GLU A 84 -4.48 10.23 -6.88
N VAL A 85 -4.90 11.47 -7.15
CA VAL A 85 -6.06 12.06 -6.48
C VAL A 85 -7.33 11.40 -6.99
N LEU A 86 -8.03 10.71 -6.10
CA LEU A 86 -9.30 10.07 -6.34
C LEU A 86 -10.43 10.96 -5.84
N LYS A 87 -11.66 10.73 -6.30
CA LYS A 87 -12.85 11.43 -5.82
C LYS A 87 -13.86 10.44 -5.23
N ASP A 88 -14.48 10.83 -4.13
CA ASP A 88 -15.58 10.07 -3.56
C ASP A 88 -16.91 10.36 -4.28
N LYS A 89 -18.00 9.73 -3.86
CA LYS A 89 -19.36 9.94 -4.42
C LYS A 89 -19.88 11.37 -4.32
N LYS A 90 -19.24 12.23 -3.53
CA LYS A 90 -19.57 13.65 -3.35
C LYS A 90 -18.50 14.56 -3.98
N GLU A 91 -17.72 14.03 -4.93
CA GLU A 91 -16.64 14.74 -5.64
C GLU A 91 -15.51 15.27 -4.73
N ARG A 92 -15.41 14.80 -3.49
CA ARG A 92 -14.37 15.25 -2.56
C ARG A 92 -13.05 14.52 -2.85
N PRO A 93 -11.93 15.25 -2.98
CA PRO A 93 -10.65 14.67 -3.32
C PRO A 93 -10.07 13.89 -2.14
N PHE A 94 -9.50 12.72 -2.42
CA PHE A 94 -8.74 11.94 -1.46
C PHE A 94 -7.62 11.17 -2.14
N VAL A 95 -6.63 10.75 -1.36
CA VAL A 95 -5.53 9.87 -1.80
C VAL A 95 -5.41 8.70 -0.84
N ILE A 96 -5.12 7.53 -1.39
CA ILE A 96 -4.81 6.34 -0.59
C ILE A 96 -3.29 6.20 -0.55
N ARG A 97 -2.73 6.08 0.65
CA ARG A 97 -1.30 5.84 0.86
C ARG A 97 -1.09 4.68 1.81
N GLY A 98 -0.22 3.76 1.44
CA GLY A 98 0.07 2.61 2.27
C GLY A 98 1.48 2.07 2.04
N LYS A 99 1.87 1.13 2.88
CA LYS A 99 3.11 0.37 2.72
C LYS A 99 2.76 -1.07 2.43
N THR A 100 3.14 -1.55 1.27
CA THR A 100 2.95 -2.95 0.88
C THR A 100 3.99 -3.84 1.55
N ASP A 101 3.62 -5.08 1.83
CA ASP A 101 4.54 -6.08 2.35
C ASP A 101 5.22 -6.83 1.21
N VAL A 102 4.45 -7.44 0.32
CA VAL A 102 4.97 -8.17 -0.84
C VAL A 102 4.10 -7.87 -2.06
N VAL A 103 4.76 -7.54 -3.17
CA VAL A 103 4.14 -7.42 -4.50
C VAL A 103 4.78 -8.45 -5.42
N ILE A 104 3.96 -9.16 -6.19
CA ILE A 104 4.39 -10.18 -7.14
C ILE A 104 4.01 -9.73 -8.54
N GLU A 105 4.95 -9.81 -9.48
CA GLU A 105 4.69 -9.74 -10.91
C GLU A 105 4.65 -11.16 -11.44
N PHE A 106 3.48 -11.61 -11.92
CA PHE A 106 3.34 -12.95 -12.51
C PHE A 106 3.89 -12.99 -13.94
N THR A 107 4.38 -14.17 -14.34
CA THR A 107 4.91 -14.38 -15.70
C THR A 107 3.84 -14.45 -16.78
N SER A 108 2.55 -14.37 -16.42
CA SER A 108 1.42 -14.40 -17.35
C SER A 108 1.41 -13.24 -18.34
N GLN A 109 0.83 -13.50 -19.51
CA GLN A 109 0.48 -12.44 -20.48
C GLN A 109 -1.06 -12.39 -20.61
N PRO A 110 -1.70 -11.21 -20.48
CA PRO A 110 -1.12 -9.94 -20.08
C PRO A 110 -0.55 -9.98 -18.65
N LYS A 111 0.37 -9.07 -18.35
CA LYS A 111 0.99 -8.98 -17.02
C LYS A 111 -0.06 -8.81 -15.93
N LYS A 112 0.06 -9.64 -14.89
CA LYS A 112 -0.79 -9.58 -13.69
C LYS A 112 0.08 -9.40 -12.46
N TYR A 113 -0.48 -8.75 -11.45
CA TYR A 113 0.19 -8.49 -10.19
C TYR A 113 -0.61 -9.10 -9.04
N GLY A 114 0.11 -9.61 -8.04
CA GLY A 114 -0.46 -10.07 -6.78
C GLY A 114 0.04 -9.20 -5.63
N ILE A 115 -0.80 -8.97 -4.64
CA ILE A 115 -0.45 -8.25 -3.42
C ILE A 115 -0.66 -9.20 -2.27
N ILE A 116 0.38 -9.36 -1.44
CA ILE A 116 0.32 -10.17 -0.23
C ILE A 116 0.57 -9.25 0.95
N ASP A 117 -0.33 -9.33 1.91
CA ASP A 117 -0.25 -8.63 3.19
C ASP A 117 0.04 -9.65 4.29
N LEU A 118 1.17 -9.49 4.95
CA LEU A 118 1.65 -10.43 5.97
C LEU A 118 1.01 -10.11 7.31
N LYS A 119 0.49 -11.14 7.98
CA LYS A 119 -0.15 -10.98 9.29
C LYS A 119 0.43 -11.94 10.31
N THR A 120 0.97 -11.39 11.38
CA THR A 120 1.41 -12.16 12.55
C THR A 120 0.21 -12.41 13.45
N THR A 121 -0.56 -13.46 13.18
CA THR A 121 -1.77 -13.82 13.90
C THR A 121 -2.04 -15.32 13.81
N ASN A 122 -2.91 -15.83 14.67
CA ASN A 122 -3.40 -17.19 14.54
C ASN A 122 -4.20 -17.35 13.24
N ILE A 123 -3.94 -18.45 12.53
CA ILE A 123 -4.66 -18.79 11.31
C ILE A 123 -6.13 -19.02 11.65
N ASN A 124 -6.98 -18.16 11.15
CA ASN A 124 -8.42 -18.28 11.31
C ASN A 124 -9.13 -17.86 10.00
N PRO A 125 -9.60 -18.83 9.20
CA PRO A 125 -10.26 -18.55 7.93
C PRO A 125 -11.46 -17.61 8.05
N SER A 126 -12.18 -17.63 9.18
CA SER A 126 -13.33 -16.75 9.39
C SER A 126 -12.97 -15.27 9.51
N LYS A 127 -11.70 -14.94 9.73
CA LYS A 127 -11.21 -13.56 9.84
C LYS A 127 -10.65 -13.00 8.53
N VAL A 128 -10.55 -13.80 7.47
CA VAL A 128 -9.97 -13.37 6.17
C VAL A 128 -10.72 -12.18 5.59
N HIS A 129 -12.04 -12.15 5.72
CA HIS A 129 -12.87 -11.05 5.25
C HIS A 129 -12.51 -9.70 5.90
N ASN A 130 -11.94 -9.68 7.11
CA ASN A 130 -11.54 -8.46 7.80
C ASN A 130 -10.40 -7.73 7.09
N TYR A 131 -9.61 -8.42 6.27
CA TYR A 131 -8.48 -7.84 5.53
C TYR A 131 -8.83 -7.43 4.10
N ARG A 132 -10.06 -7.70 3.68
CA ARG A 132 -10.52 -7.43 2.32
C ARG A 132 -10.39 -5.96 1.94
N MET A 133 -10.87 -5.06 2.80
CA MET A 133 -10.78 -3.60 2.56
C MET A 133 -9.33 -3.14 2.38
N GLN A 134 -8.41 -3.68 3.16
CA GLN A 134 -6.99 -3.36 3.06
C GLN A 134 -6.42 -3.79 1.70
N LEU A 135 -6.69 -5.03 1.27
CA LEU A 135 -6.24 -5.55 -0.02
C LEU A 135 -6.87 -4.82 -1.21
N GLU A 136 -8.16 -4.52 -1.15
CA GLU A 136 -8.86 -3.73 -2.18
C GLU A 136 -8.29 -2.29 -2.27
N SER A 137 -7.91 -1.70 -1.15
CA SER A 137 -7.25 -0.39 -1.13
C SER A 137 -5.90 -0.42 -1.84
N TYR A 138 -5.09 -1.46 -1.63
CA TYR A 138 -3.85 -1.64 -2.37
C TYR A 138 -4.10 -1.88 -3.86
N ALA A 139 -5.08 -2.70 -4.21
CA ALA A 139 -5.45 -2.90 -5.62
C ALA A 139 -5.85 -1.57 -6.28
N THR A 140 -6.61 -0.73 -5.58
CA THR A 140 -6.99 0.62 -6.05
C THR A 140 -5.76 1.51 -6.28
N ILE A 141 -4.77 1.48 -5.37
CA ILE A 141 -3.52 2.22 -5.55
C ILE A 141 -2.80 1.78 -6.84
N PHE A 142 -2.69 0.47 -7.08
CA PHE A 142 -1.99 -0.05 -8.26
C PHE A 142 -2.75 0.15 -9.57
N GLN A 143 -4.08 0.25 -9.51
CA GLN A 143 -4.91 0.60 -10.67
C GLN A 143 -4.85 2.10 -11.00
N ASN A 144 -4.63 2.94 -9.99
CA ASN A 144 -4.58 4.40 -10.11
C ASN A 144 -3.30 4.94 -9.44
N PRO A 145 -2.12 4.58 -9.95
CA PRO A 145 -0.88 4.92 -9.28
C PRO A 145 -0.61 6.42 -9.36
N LYS A 146 0.00 6.96 -8.30
CA LYS A 146 0.51 8.32 -8.32
C LYS A 146 1.46 8.51 -9.50
N PRO A 147 1.27 9.55 -10.35
CA PRO A 147 2.17 9.83 -11.44
C PRO A 147 3.62 9.98 -10.96
N ALA A 148 4.54 9.36 -11.69
CA ALA A 148 5.96 9.55 -11.41
C ALA A 148 6.31 11.03 -11.61
N LYS A 149 6.90 11.67 -10.60
CA LYS A 149 7.42 13.03 -10.77
C LYS A 149 8.46 13.01 -11.90
N LYS A 150 8.19 13.74 -12.99
CA LYS A 150 9.19 13.96 -14.03
C LYS A 150 10.43 14.56 -13.36
N ARG A 151 11.54 13.83 -13.30
CA ARG A 151 12.82 14.39 -12.89
C ARG A 151 13.20 15.43 -13.94
N HIS A 152 13.01 16.70 -13.65
CA HIS A 152 13.66 17.74 -14.43
C HIS A 152 15.17 17.58 -14.18
N SER A 153 15.85 16.95 -15.14
CA SER A 153 17.30 16.98 -15.20
C SER A 153 17.71 18.43 -15.47
N LYS A 154 18.04 19.16 -14.41
CA LYS A 154 18.77 20.43 -14.55
C LYS A 154 20.17 20.07 -15.05
N PHE A 155 20.32 19.92 -16.35
CA PHE A 155 21.62 19.96 -17.00
C PHE A 155 22.17 21.36 -16.80
N HIS A 156 23.02 21.55 -15.81
CA HIS A 156 23.90 22.70 -15.77
C HIS A 156 24.91 22.54 -16.91
N ARG A 157 24.68 23.20 -18.03
CA ARG A 157 25.74 23.49 -18.97
C ARG A 157 26.75 24.40 -18.27
N ARG A 158 27.87 23.83 -17.82
CA ARG A 158 29.07 24.62 -17.54
C ARG A 158 29.59 25.08 -18.88
N SER A 159 29.39 26.35 -19.21
CA SER A 159 30.13 27.05 -20.26
C SER A 159 31.57 27.18 -19.79
N ARG A 160 32.48 26.75 -20.64
CA ARG A 160 33.92 27.03 -20.55
C ARG A 160 34.16 28.46 -21.03
#